data_af02f600d57c513e13b646bd07d35280
#
_entry.id   af02f600d57c513e13b646bd07d35280
#
_cell.length_a   1.000
_cell.length_b   1.000
_cell.length_c   1.000
_cell.angle_alpha   90.00
_cell.angle_beta   90.00
_cell.angle_gamma   90.00
#
_symmetry.space_group_name_H-M   'P 1'
#
loop_
_entity.id
_entity.type
_entity.pdbx_description
1 polymer ?
#
loop_
_entity_poly.entity_id
_entity_poly.type
_entity_poly.pdbx_seq_one_letter_code
_entity_poly.pdbx_strand_id
1 'polypeptide(L)'
;MYEDFHVTDRWTGEDLHCTWKATMVAIATRHADATDIRFAVNGRPMWIAMPNTAWIEQKRRTGFVITDYAAAQAAGRYLKTIVENGYDNGREIYTMTVEEVLENVEAAVREAGSTALLPTLPVIDSNVKPELLMGELAVD
;
A
#
# COMPACT_ATOMS: atom_id res chain seq x y z
N MET A 1 -12.40 2.79 4.63
CA MET A 1 -11.84 4.02 4.06
C MET A 1 -11.46 3.82 2.60
N TYR A 2 -10.24 3.46 2.31
CA TYR A 2 -9.83 3.31 0.92
C TYR A 2 -10.03 1.90 0.37
N GLU A 3 -10.63 1.02 1.13
CA GLU A 3 -11.04 -0.27 0.60
C GLU A 3 -12.29 -0.17 -0.27
N ASP A 4 -13.02 0.94 -0.13
CA ASP A 4 -14.24 1.19 -0.89
C ASP A 4 -14.47 2.70 -0.85
N PHE A 5 -14.26 3.35 -1.99
CA PHE A 5 -14.33 4.81 -2.02
C PHE A 5 -14.73 5.30 -3.40
N HIS A 6 -15.10 6.57 -3.47
CA HIS A 6 -15.45 7.23 -4.70
C HIS A 6 -14.46 8.34 -4.98
N VAL A 7 -14.21 8.58 -6.24
CA VAL A 7 -13.35 9.67 -6.67
C VAL A 7 -13.89 10.19 -8.00
N THR A 8 -13.74 11.49 -8.22
CA THR A 8 -14.20 12.11 -9.47
C THR A 8 -13.04 12.13 -10.45
N ASP A 9 -13.29 11.58 -11.63
CA ASP A 9 -12.30 11.59 -12.70
C ASP A 9 -12.08 13.03 -13.15
N ARG A 10 -10.84 13.46 -13.15
CA ARG A 10 -10.51 14.84 -13.48
C ARG A 10 -10.85 15.19 -14.90
N TRP A 11 -10.70 14.23 -15.81
CA TRP A 11 -10.84 14.49 -17.22
C TRP A 11 -12.29 14.43 -17.69
N THR A 12 -13.07 13.52 -17.13
CA THR A 12 -14.44 13.28 -17.58
C THR A 12 -15.49 13.80 -16.63
N GLY A 13 -15.13 14.07 -15.37
CA GLY A 13 -16.10 14.42 -14.35
C GLY A 13 -16.92 13.25 -13.86
N GLU A 14 -16.60 12.05 -14.31
CA GLU A 14 -17.34 10.85 -13.94
C GLU A 14 -17.02 10.44 -12.52
N ASP A 15 -18.05 9.98 -11.79
CA ASP A 15 -17.85 9.41 -10.48
C ASP A 15 -17.35 7.98 -10.61
N LEU A 16 -16.17 7.70 -10.07
CA LEU A 16 -15.57 6.39 -10.12
C LEU A 16 -15.68 5.73 -8.77
N HIS A 17 -16.30 4.56 -8.75
CA HIS A 17 -16.40 3.76 -7.54
C HIS A 17 -15.24 2.75 -7.52
N CYS A 18 -14.40 2.85 -6.52
CA CYS A 18 -13.18 2.06 -6.42
C CYS A 18 -13.29 1.10 -5.24
N THR A 19 -13.09 -0.18 -5.50
CA THR A 19 -13.20 -1.21 -4.48
C THR A 19 -11.96 -2.11 -4.49
N TRP A 20 -11.36 -2.30 -3.33
CA TRP A 20 -10.22 -3.21 -3.18
C TRP A 20 -10.68 -4.65 -3.39
N LYS A 21 -10.00 -5.37 -4.28
CA LYS A 21 -10.39 -6.73 -4.63
C LYS A 21 -9.38 -7.78 -4.23
N ALA A 22 -8.09 -7.46 -4.30
CA ALA A 22 -7.07 -8.49 -4.05
C ALA A 22 -5.73 -7.84 -3.73
N THR A 23 -4.93 -8.58 -3.00
CA THR A 23 -3.53 -8.25 -2.73
C THR A 23 -2.71 -9.45 -3.15
N MET A 24 -1.76 -9.23 -4.03
CA MET A 24 -0.95 -10.32 -4.58
C MET A 24 0.52 -9.97 -4.47
N VAL A 25 1.29 -10.86 -3.88
CA VAL A 25 2.73 -10.69 -3.83
C VAL A 25 3.29 -11.32 -5.09
N ALA A 26 3.87 -10.49 -5.93
CA ALA A 26 4.45 -10.96 -7.18
C ALA A 26 5.95 -11.15 -6.98
N ILE A 27 6.41 -12.36 -7.23
CA ILE A 27 7.83 -12.64 -7.23
C ILE A 27 8.35 -12.17 -8.57
N ALA A 28 9.42 -11.41 -8.53
CA ALA A 28 9.91 -10.76 -9.72
C ALA A 28 10.28 -11.75 -10.79
N THR A 29 9.61 -11.64 -11.88
CA THR A 29 10.03 -12.31 -13.09
C THR A 29 10.73 -11.32 -14.01
N ARG A 30 10.77 -10.04 -13.65
CA ARG A 30 11.34 -9.00 -14.48
C ARG A 30 12.34 -8.13 -13.74
N HIS A 31 11.89 -7.35 -12.76
CA HIS A 31 12.73 -6.32 -12.16
C HIS A 31 12.91 -6.49 -10.68
N ALA A 32 11.83 -6.54 -9.95
CA ALA A 32 11.88 -6.55 -8.50
C ALA A 32 10.59 -7.14 -7.95
N ASP A 33 10.67 -7.67 -6.75
CA ASP A 33 9.48 -8.15 -6.07
C ASP A 33 8.56 -6.98 -5.76
N ALA A 34 7.29 -7.20 -5.94
CA ALA A 34 6.28 -6.19 -5.69
C ALA A 34 5.04 -6.82 -5.09
N THR A 35 4.31 -6.01 -4.35
CA THR A 35 2.98 -6.36 -3.90
C THR A 35 2.01 -5.56 -4.75
N ASP A 36 1.12 -6.26 -5.43
CA ASP A 36 0.17 -5.64 -6.33
C ASP A 36 -1.19 -5.59 -5.66
N ILE A 37 -1.75 -4.39 -5.57
CA ILE A 37 -3.07 -4.18 -4.99
C ILE A 37 -4.03 -3.95 -6.13
N ARG A 38 -5.03 -4.82 -6.24
CA ARG A 38 -6.02 -4.74 -7.32
C ARG A 38 -7.27 -4.05 -6.85
N PHE A 39 -7.69 -3.06 -7.62
CA PHE A 39 -8.98 -2.38 -7.42
C PHE A 39 -9.88 -2.63 -8.62
N ALA A 40 -11.17 -2.65 -8.35
CA ALA A 40 -12.18 -2.54 -9.41
C ALA A 40 -12.62 -1.09 -9.45
N VAL A 41 -12.42 -0.43 -10.58
CA VAL A 41 -12.79 0.96 -10.77
C VAL A 41 -13.92 0.99 -11.78
N ASN A 42 -15.13 1.18 -11.29
CA ASN A 42 -16.35 1.02 -12.10
C ASN A 42 -16.32 -0.31 -12.85
N GLY A 43 -15.88 -1.37 -12.15
CA GLY A 43 -15.83 -2.72 -12.70
C GLY A 43 -14.58 -3.05 -13.49
N ARG A 44 -13.73 -2.08 -13.80
CA ARG A 44 -12.49 -2.35 -14.54
C ARG A 44 -11.34 -2.57 -13.56
N PRO A 45 -10.45 -3.51 -13.86
CA PRO A 45 -9.31 -3.75 -12.97
C PRO A 45 -8.28 -2.63 -13.08
N MET A 46 -7.79 -2.19 -11.94
CA MET A 46 -6.65 -1.29 -11.87
C MET A 46 -5.71 -1.80 -10.79
N TRP A 47 -4.43 -1.84 -11.11
CA TRP A 47 -3.42 -2.38 -10.22
C TRP A 47 -2.50 -1.28 -9.74
N ILE A 48 -2.22 -1.29 -8.44
CA ILE A 48 -1.21 -0.41 -7.86
C ILE A 48 -0.10 -1.31 -7.36
N ALA A 49 1.06 -1.19 -7.97
CA ALA A 49 2.22 -2.01 -7.61
C ALA A 49 3.07 -1.26 -6.59
N MET A 50 3.40 -1.94 -5.51
CA MET A 50 4.19 -1.37 -4.42
C MET A 50 5.45 -2.21 -4.27
N PRO A 51 6.65 -1.58 -4.37
CA PRO A 51 7.88 -2.35 -4.25
C PRO A 51 8.01 -2.94 -2.85
N ASN A 52 8.39 -4.21 -2.77
CA ASN A 52 8.49 -4.89 -1.48
C ASN A 52 9.56 -4.28 -0.58
N THR A 53 10.52 -3.57 -1.15
CA THR A 53 11.53 -2.86 -0.37
C THR A 53 10.90 -1.78 0.52
N ALA A 54 9.69 -1.32 0.20
CA ALA A 54 9.00 -0.37 1.06
C ALA A 54 8.66 -0.97 2.41
N TRP A 55 8.36 -2.28 2.46
CA TRP A 55 8.10 -2.96 3.73
C TRP A 55 9.34 -2.94 4.62
N ILE A 56 10.49 -3.19 4.02
CA ILE A 56 11.77 -3.19 4.74
C ILE A 56 12.05 -1.79 5.26
N GLU A 57 11.85 -0.80 4.41
CA GLU A 57 12.16 0.58 4.76
C GLU A 57 11.22 1.11 5.84
N GLN A 58 9.94 0.76 5.77
CA GLN A 58 8.96 1.15 6.78
C GLN A 58 9.36 0.60 8.14
N LYS A 59 9.70 -0.69 8.17
CA LYS A 59 10.12 -1.32 9.41
C LYS A 59 11.39 -0.70 9.96
N ARG A 60 12.34 -0.40 9.08
CA ARG A 60 13.61 0.19 9.48
C ARG A 60 13.39 1.58 10.09
N ARG A 61 12.50 2.39 9.50
CA ARG A 61 12.31 3.77 9.94
C ARG A 61 11.42 3.88 11.17
N THR A 62 10.38 3.06 11.27
CA THR A 62 9.35 3.26 12.29
C THR A 62 9.11 2.06 13.18
N GLY A 63 9.62 0.89 12.82
CA GLY A 63 9.33 -0.35 13.55
C GLY A 63 7.97 -0.94 13.27
N PHE A 64 7.17 -0.31 12.41
CA PHE A 64 5.86 -0.81 12.07
C PHE A 64 5.93 -1.75 10.88
N VAL A 65 5.00 -2.71 10.85
CA VAL A 65 4.86 -3.65 9.75
C VAL A 65 3.65 -3.25 8.93
N ILE A 66 3.83 -3.13 7.62
CA ILE A 66 2.71 -2.81 6.73
C ILE A 66 1.88 -4.09 6.57
N THR A 67 0.63 -4.04 7.03
CA THR A 67 -0.29 -5.15 6.83
C THR A 67 -0.93 -5.05 5.46
N ASP A 68 -1.61 -6.12 5.03
CA ASP A 68 -2.34 -6.08 3.77
C ASP A 68 -3.37 -4.97 3.77
N TYR A 69 -4.03 -4.77 4.90
CA TYR A 69 -5.03 -3.71 4.99
C TYR A 69 -4.37 -2.32 4.88
N ALA A 70 -3.24 -2.12 5.55
CA ALA A 70 -2.54 -0.86 5.46
C ALA A 70 -2.04 -0.61 4.04
N ALA A 71 -1.56 -1.67 3.38
CA ALA A 71 -1.12 -1.56 1.99
C ALA A 71 -2.28 -1.15 1.08
N ALA A 72 -3.44 -1.76 1.29
CA ALA A 72 -4.62 -1.43 0.51
C ALA A 72 -5.05 0.02 0.74
N GLN A 73 -4.97 0.49 1.99
CA GLN A 73 -5.30 1.89 2.29
C GLN A 73 -4.33 2.84 1.59
N ALA A 74 -3.05 2.54 1.63
CA ALA A 74 -2.04 3.37 0.99
C ALA A 74 -2.22 3.37 -0.53
N ALA A 75 -2.47 2.20 -1.11
CA ALA A 75 -2.67 2.08 -2.55
C ALA A 75 -3.94 2.80 -3.00
N GLY A 76 -5.02 2.67 -2.24
CA GLY A 76 -6.27 3.35 -2.57
C GLY A 76 -6.14 4.86 -2.48
N ARG A 77 -5.42 5.34 -1.46
CA ARG A 77 -5.16 6.76 -1.33
C ARG A 77 -4.35 7.28 -2.53
N TYR A 78 -3.36 6.51 -2.95
CA TYR A 78 -2.56 6.85 -4.11
C TYR A 78 -3.42 6.88 -5.38
N LEU A 79 -4.28 5.86 -5.55
CA LEU A 79 -5.19 5.80 -6.69
C LEU A 79 -6.10 7.03 -6.73
N LYS A 80 -6.66 7.40 -5.58
CA LYS A 80 -7.50 8.57 -5.50
C LYS A 80 -6.73 9.82 -5.94
N THR A 81 -5.49 9.94 -5.46
CA THR A 81 -4.67 11.10 -5.77
C THR A 81 -4.38 11.21 -7.27
N ILE A 82 -4.00 10.10 -7.92
CA ILE A 82 -3.67 10.17 -9.34
C ILE A 82 -4.91 10.46 -10.18
N VAL A 83 -6.07 9.94 -9.79
CA VAL A 83 -7.29 10.20 -10.53
C VAL A 83 -7.74 11.66 -10.35
N GLU A 84 -7.71 12.16 -9.12
CA GLU A 84 -8.13 13.53 -8.85
C GLU A 84 -7.24 14.55 -9.53
N ASN A 85 -5.97 14.23 -9.71
CA ASN A 85 -5.03 15.16 -10.33
C ASN A 85 -4.83 14.90 -11.81
N GLY A 86 -5.50 13.89 -12.35
CA GLY A 86 -5.42 13.62 -13.77
C GLY A 86 -4.11 12.98 -14.19
N TYR A 87 -3.44 12.27 -13.27
CA TYR A 87 -2.19 11.59 -13.59
C TYR A 87 -2.42 10.17 -14.10
N ASP A 88 -3.64 9.70 -14.05
CA ASP A 88 -4.01 8.43 -14.66
C ASP A 88 -4.06 8.63 -16.18
N ASN A 89 -3.37 7.76 -16.89
CA ASN A 89 -3.20 7.93 -18.33
C ASN A 89 -3.71 6.73 -19.10
N GLY A 90 -4.75 6.07 -18.59
CA GLY A 90 -5.39 4.97 -19.30
C GLY A 90 -4.73 3.62 -19.11
N ARG A 91 -3.66 3.54 -18.34
CA ARG A 91 -3.03 2.26 -18.05
C ARG A 91 -3.79 1.52 -16.97
N GLU A 92 -3.58 0.22 -16.90
CA GLU A 92 -4.21 -0.60 -15.87
C GLU A 92 -3.31 -0.81 -14.67
N ILE A 93 -2.04 -0.48 -14.77
CA ILE A 93 -1.10 -0.67 -13.67
C ILE A 93 -0.28 0.60 -13.47
N TYR A 94 -0.13 0.98 -12.21
CA TYR A 94 0.67 2.13 -11.80
C TYR A 94 1.58 1.67 -10.67
N THR A 95 2.85 2.09 -10.73
CA THR A 95 3.85 1.67 -9.75
C THR A 95 4.21 2.83 -8.84
N MET A 96 4.12 2.58 -7.54
CA MET A 96 4.55 3.56 -6.54
C MET A 96 6.04 3.42 -6.31
N THR A 97 6.68 4.53 -6.01
CA THR A 97 8.05 4.48 -5.49
C THR A 97 8.02 4.11 -4.02
N VAL A 98 9.17 3.73 -3.47
CA VAL A 98 9.27 3.43 -2.05
C VAL A 98 8.79 4.63 -1.23
N GLU A 99 9.23 5.85 -1.56
CA GLU A 99 8.84 7.04 -0.80
C GLU A 99 7.34 7.29 -0.91
N GLU A 100 6.76 7.07 -2.08
CA GLU A 100 5.31 7.22 -2.22
C GLU A 100 4.56 6.22 -1.35
N VAL A 101 5.06 4.99 -1.25
CA VAL A 101 4.43 4.00 -0.36
C VAL A 101 4.47 4.51 1.08
N LEU A 102 5.64 4.94 1.54
CA LEU A 102 5.80 5.37 2.92
C LEU A 102 4.92 6.60 3.22
N GLU A 103 4.90 7.54 2.30
CA GLU A 103 4.07 8.75 2.48
C GLU A 103 2.59 8.41 2.55
N ASN A 104 2.14 7.52 1.68
CA ASN A 104 0.73 7.16 1.65
C ASN A 104 0.35 6.29 2.85
N VAL A 105 1.25 5.42 3.31
CA VAL A 105 1.01 4.66 4.53
C VAL A 105 0.88 5.61 5.72
N GLU A 106 1.81 6.53 5.86
CA GLU A 106 1.77 7.50 6.96
C GLU A 106 0.50 8.33 6.93
N ALA A 107 0.13 8.81 5.74
CA ALA A 107 -1.05 9.62 5.60
C ALA A 107 -2.31 8.83 5.90
N ALA A 108 -2.38 7.58 5.46
CA ALA A 108 -3.54 6.73 5.72
C ALA A 108 -3.71 6.47 7.21
N VAL A 109 -2.61 6.21 7.90
CA VAL A 109 -2.64 6.03 9.36
C VAL A 109 -3.14 7.29 10.04
N ARG A 110 -2.63 8.44 9.62
CA ARG A 110 -3.01 9.73 10.20
C ARG A 110 -4.49 10.02 9.95
N GLU A 111 -4.97 9.72 8.75
CA GLU A 111 -6.37 9.96 8.40
C GLU A 111 -7.31 9.03 9.16
N ALA A 112 -6.85 7.82 9.46
CA ALA A 112 -7.65 6.89 10.25
C ALA A 112 -7.69 7.28 11.73
N GLY A 113 -6.81 8.16 12.16
CA GLY A 113 -6.73 8.57 13.55
C GLY A 113 -6.28 7.45 14.47
N SER A 114 -5.60 6.44 13.93
CA SER A 114 -5.24 5.28 14.71
C SER A 114 -4.04 4.60 14.08
N THR A 115 -3.21 3.99 14.92
CA THR A 115 -2.09 3.17 14.46
C THR A 115 -2.51 1.73 14.20
N ALA A 116 -3.80 1.45 14.25
CA ALA A 116 -4.29 0.07 14.04
C ALA A 116 -3.99 -0.46 12.65
N LEU A 117 -3.76 0.41 11.66
CA LEU A 117 -3.40 0.00 10.32
C LEU A 117 -1.97 -0.50 10.22
N LEU A 118 -1.14 -0.14 11.19
CA LEU A 118 0.27 -0.50 11.22
C LEU A 118 0.59 -1.07 12.60
N PRO A 119 0.34 -2.35 12.81
CA PRO A 119 0.67 -2.93 14.10
C PRO A 119 2.18 -2.80 14.33
N THR A 120 2.51 -2.32 15.52
CA THR A 120 3.91 -2.28 15.92
C THR A 120 4.43 -3.69 16.05
N LEU A 121 5.72 -3.84 15.82
CA LEU A 121 6.37 -5.07 16.18
C LEU A 121 6.23 -5.24 17.70
N PRO A 122 6.20 -6.49 18.16
CA PRO A 122 6.15 -6.72 19.61
C PRO A 122 7.24 -5.93 20.28
N VAL A 123 6.95 -5.45 21.48
CA VAL A 123 7.97 -4.76 22.26
C VAL A 123 9.14 -5.70 22.38
N ILE A 124 10.28 -5.25 21.89
CA ILE A 124 11.46 -6.07 21.88
C ILE A 124 12.22 -5.78 23.16
N ASP A 125 12.29 -6.79 23.99
CA ASP A 125 13.24 -6.75 25.07
C ASP A 125 14.61 -6.64 24.43
N SER A 126 15.44 -5.75 24.94
CA SER A 126 16.77 -5.55 24.38
C SER A 126 17.61 -6.83 24.41
N ASN A 127 17.18 -7.82 25.17
CA ASN A 127 17.88 -9.11 25.25
C ASN A 127 17.44 -10.04 24.13
N VAL A 128 16.38 -9.72 23.43
CA VAL A 128 15.91 -10.55 22.32
C VAL A 128 16.70 -10.19 21.09
N LYS A 129 17.31 -11.19 20.49
CA LYS A 129 18.09 -10.94 19.28
C LYS A 129 17.17 -10.67 18.11
N PRO A 130 17.47 -9.65 17.32
CA PRO A 130 16.62 -9.33 16.19
C PRO A 130 16.44 -10.48 15.21
N GLU A 131 17.45 -11.32 15.04
CA GLU A 131 17.34 -12.42 14.09
C GLU A 131 16.30 -13.43 14.52
N LEU A 132 16.03 -13.57 15.81
CA LEU A 132 14.96 -14.46 16.24
C LEU A 132 13.61 -13.96 15.80
N LEU A 133 13.43 -12.65 15.90
CA LEU A 133 12.18 -12.05 15.47
C LEU A 133 12.05 -12.13 13.96
N MET A 134 13.11 -11.82 13.25
CA MET A 134 13.07 -11.82 11.80
C MET A 134 12.90 -13.23 11.26
N GLY A 135 13.57 -14.19 11.85
CA GLY A 135 13.49 -15.56 11.38
C GLY A 135 12.12 -16.16 11.58
N GLU A 136 11.40 -15.68 12.57
CA GLU A 136 10.07 -16.21 12.85
C GLU A 136 8.98 -15.45 12.15
N LEU A 137 9.21 -14.20 11.98
CA LEU A 137 8.22 -13.36 11.37
C LEU A 137 8.42 -13.24 9.90
N ALA A 138 9.46 -13.50 9.75
CA ALA A 138 9.87 -13.27 8.70
C ALA A 138 10.71 -13.50 8.09
N VAL A 139 10.66 -13.49 8.66
CA VAL A 139 11.41 -13.42 8.64
C VAL A 139 11.68 -13.03 7.90
N ASP A 140 11.65 -12.76 7.84
CA ASP A 140 11.85 -12.09 7.43
C ASP A 140 12.03 -12.12 6.62
#